data_103bc7a4d74d230bbde9aafaf1f4e4fe
#
_entry.id   103bc7a4d74d230bbde9aafaf1f4e4fe
#
_cell.length_a   1.000
_cell.length_b   1.000
_cell.length_c   1.000
_cell.angle_alpha   90.00
_cell.angle_beta   90.00
_cell.angle_gamma   90.00
#
_symmetry.space_group_name_H-M   'P 1'
#
loop_
_entity.id
_entity.type
_entity.pdbx_description
1 polymer ?
#
loop_
_entity_poly.entity_id
_entity_poly.type
_entity_poly.pdbx_seq_one_letter_code
_entity_poly.pdbx_strand_id
1 'polypeptide(L)'
;MKVFISHQQRDSMLARTIYDELKNWDIDAYLDILDNFHNMDGKYLTKHLKKILNQSTDILVVMTKNTSKSWWVPFEIGMAAQKDLRTVTYLQAGVDLPEYLDYWPRLKKIDDIKKYIEAHNY
;
A
#
# COMPACT_ATOMS: atom_id res chain seq x y z
N MET A 1 1.92 -9.25 11.86
CA MET A 1 1.58 -8.14 10.94
C MET A 1 2.13 -8.44 9.57
N LYS A 2 1.31 -8.29 8.56
CA LYS A 2 1.72 -8.38 7.16
C LYS A 2 1.16 -7.18 6.41
N VAL A 3 2.04 -6.37 5.84
CA VAL A 3 1.70 -5.09 5.21
C VAL A 3 1.70 -5.23 3.70
N PHE A 4 0.57 -4.94 3.07
CA PHE A 4 0.46 -4.84 1.62
C PHE A 4 0.78 -3.41 1.21
N ILE A 5 1.79 -3.23 0.35
CA ILE A 5 2.18 -1.90 -0.14
C ILE A 5 1.51 -1.65 -1.49
N SER A 6 0.56 -0.73 -1.51
CA SER A 6 -0.17 -0.33 -2.72
C SER A 6 0.50 0.90 -3.31
N HIS A 7 0.90 0.82 -4.58
CA HIS A 7 1.62 1.92 -5.22
C HIS A 7 1.38 1.95 -6.72
N GLN A 8 1.56 3.10 -7.31
CA GLN A 8 1.55 3.27 -8.76
C GLN A 8 2.92 2.87 -9.31
N GLN A 9 2.94 2.31 -10.51
CA GLN A 9 4.16 1.76 -11.14
C GLN A 9 5.35 2.74 -11.12
N ARG A 10 5.10 4.02 -11.35
CA ARG A 10 6.16 5.05 -11.38
C ARG A 10 6.78 5.29 -10.01
N ASP A 11 6.14 4.82 -8.95
CA ASP A 11 6.62 4.98 -7.58
C ASP A 11 7.33 3.72 -7.05
N SER A 12 7.72 2.82 -7.94
CA SER A 12 8.35 1.53 -7.58
C SER A 12 9.58 1.70 -6.70
N MET A 13 10.40 2.71 -6.96
CA MET A 13 11.60 2.94 -6.14
C MET A 13 11.25 3.36 -4.72
N LEU A 14 10.29 4.27 -4.56
CA LEU A 14 9.82 4.70 -3.24
C LEU A 14 9.18 3.53 -2.50
N ALA A 15 8.32 2.78 -3.16
CA ALA A 15 7.66 1.62 -2.58
C ALA A 15 8.69 0.57 -2.16
N ARG A 16 9.73 0.35 -2.95
CA ARG A 16 10.82 -0.57 -2.61
C ARG A 16 11.59 -0.10 -1.39
N THR A 17 11.85 1.19 -1.27
CA THR A 17 12.50 1.75 -0.09
C THR A 17 11.69 1.46 1.17
N ILE A 18 10.38 1.64 1.10
CA ILE A 18 9.48 1.35 2.22
C ILE A 18 9.50 -0.15 2.54
N TYR A 19 9.43 -0.99 1.50
CA TYR A 19 9.49 -2.44 1.66
C TYR A 19 10.77 -2.86 2.39
N ASP A 20 11.92 -2.33 1.96
CA ASP A 20 13.22 -2.68 2.56
C ASP A 20 13.30 -2.25 4.03
N GLU A 21 12.75 -1.10 4.37
CA GLU A 21 12.68 -0.65 5.76
C GLU A 21 11.80 -1.57 6.62
N LEU A 22 10.64 -1.97 6.10
CA LEU A 22 9.78 -2.92 6.82
C LEU A 22 10.50 -4.24 7.06
N LYS A 23 11.22 -4.74 6.07
CA LYS A 23 12.01 -5.97 6.22
C LYS A 23 13.13 -5.80 7.25
N ASN A 24 13.78 -4.65 7.29
CA ASN A 24 14.82 -4.36 8.27
C ASN A 24 14.26 -4.35 9.70
N TRP A 25 12.97 -4.05 9.87
CA TRP A 25 12.29 -4.08 11.16
C TRP A 25 11.61 -5.43 11.45
N ASP A 26 11.93 -6.46 10.68
CA ASP A 26 11.33 -7.80 10.78
C ASP A 26 9.80 -7.81 10.58
N ILE A 27 9.32 -6.92 9.75
CA ILE A 27 7.90 -6.87 9.39
C ILE A 27 7.70 -7.54 8.04
N ASP A 28 6.77 -8.48 7.99
CA ASP A 28 6.39 -9.13 6.75
C ASP A 28 5.64 -8.13 5.86
N ALA A 29 6.06 -8.06 4.61
CA ALA A 29 5.50 -7.09 3.66
C ALA A 29 5.38 -7.70 2.27
N TYR A 30 4.37 -7.26 1.54
CA TYR A 30 4.18 -7.63 0.15
C TYR A 30 4.24 -6.36 -0.70
N LEU A 31 5.13 -6.37 -1.67
CA LEU A 31 5.25 -5.30 -2.65
C LEU A 31 4.62 -5.78 -3.95
N ASP A 32 3.51 -5.14 -4.33
CA ASP A 32 2.82 -5.51 -5.56
C ASP A 32 3.62 -5.01 -6.76
N ILE A 33 4.20 -5.95 -7.50
CA ILE A 33 5.01 -5.64 -8.68
C ILE A 33 4.12 -5.75 -9.91
N LEU A 34 3.37 -4.67 -10.18
CA LEU A 34 2.44 -4.61 -11.31
C LEU A 34 3.14 -4.85 -12.66
N ASP A 35 4.42 -4.50 -12.75
CA ASP A 35 5.20 -4.67 -13.98
C ASP A 35 5.25 -6.11 -14.47
N ASN A 36 5.17 -7.07 -13.55
CA ASN A 36 5.22 -8.49 -13.89
C ASN A 36 3.87 -9.03 -14.39
N PHE A 37 2.82 -8.21 -14.36
CA PHE A 37 1.46 -8.64 -14.66
C PHE A 37 0.84 -7.96 -15.88
N HIS A 38 1.62 -7.22 -16.66
CA HIS A 38 1.13 -6.47 -17.82
C HIS A 38 0.34 -7.31 -18.84
N ASN A 39 0.70 -8.57 -18.99
CA ASN A 39 0.11 -9.45 -19.99
C ASN A 39 -0.91 -10.43 -19.39
N MET A 40 -1.27 -10.24 -18.12
CA MET A 40 -2.25 -11.11 -17.46
C MET A 40 -3.64 -10.52 -17.55
N ASP A 41 -4.65 -11.37 -17.66
CA ASP A 41 -6.03 -10.89 -17.71
C ASP A 41 -6.50 -10.39 -16.34
N GLY A 42 -7.55 -9.55 -16.35
CA GLY A 42 -8.06 -8.94 -15.13
C GLY A 42 -8.60 -9.95 -14.12
N LYS A 43 -9.09 -11.09 -14.58
CA LYS A 43 -9.59 -12.15 -13.71
C LYS A 43 -8.45 -12.73 -12.87
N TYR A 44 -7.31 -13.01 -13.51
CA TYR A 44 -6.14 -13.54 -12.80
C TYR A 44 -5.61 -12.53 -11.79
N LEU A 45 -5.47 -11.26 -12.21
CA LEU A 45 -4.99 -10.20 -11.34
C LEU A 45 -5.90 -10.02 -10.13
N THR A 46 -7.21 -10.05 -10.32
CA THR A 46 -8.18 -9.91 -9.24
C THR A 46 -8.09 -11.08 -8.26
N LYS A 47 -7.97 -12.30 -8.75
CA LYS A 47 -7.82 -13.48 -7.88
C LYS A 47 -6.53 -13.42 -7.08
N HIS A 48 -5.44 -13.02 -7.71
CA HIS A 48 -4.15 -12.88 -7.06
C HIS A 48 -4.22 -11.82 -5.95
N LEU A 49 -4.80 -10.68 -6.25
CA LEU A 49 -4.97 -9.59 -5.28
C LEU A 49 -5.82 -10.04 -4.09
N LYS A 50 -6.93 -10.71 -4.34
CA LYS A 50 -7.78 -11.26 -3.26
C LYS A 50 -6.99 -12.18 -2.34
N LYS A 51 -6.20 -13.06 -2.92
CA LYS A 51 -5.38 -14.01 -2.15
C LYS A 51 -4.39 -13.27 -1.24
N ILE A 52 -3.68 -12.29 -1.78
CA ILE A 52 -2.67 -11.55 -1.02
C ILE A 52 -3.31 -10.68 0.06
N LEU A 53 -4.41 -10.01 -0.26
CA LEU A 53 -5.11 -9.18 0.74
C LEU A 53 -5.71 -10.03 1.86
N ASN A 54 -6.18 -11.25 1.55
CA ASN A 54 -6.67 -12.17 2.58
C ASN A 54 -5.59 -12.58 3.58
N GLN A 55 -4.33 -12.53 3.19
CA GLN A 55 -3.19 -12.87 4.04
C GLN A 55 -2.60 -11.64 4.74
N SER A 56 -3.09 -10.46 4.43
CA SER A 56 -2.54 -9.20 4.94
C SER A 56 -3.35 -8.69 6.13
N THR A 57 -2.70 -7.92 6.99
CA THR A 57 -3.34 -7.25 8.12
C THR A 57 -3.52 -5.76 7.88
N ASP A 58 -2.64 -5.19 7.05
CA ASP A 58 -2.57 -3.76 6.81
C ASP A 58 -2.34 -3.48 5.34
N ILE A 59 -2.88 -2.37 4.86
CA ILE A 59 -2.52 -1.81 3.56
C ILE A 59 -1.86 -0.45 3.76
N LEU A 60 -0.67 -0.28 3.20
CA LEU A 60 0.04 1.00 3.18
C LEU A 60 -0.02 1.56 1.78
N VAL A 61 -0.73 2.67 1.64
CA VAL A 61 -0.96 3.33 0.35
C VAL A 61 0.14 4.37 0.13
N VAL A 62 0.90 4.22 -0.95
CA VAL A 62 1.89 5.22 -1.34
C VAL A 62 1.21 6.26 -2.22
N MET A 63 0.98 7.45 -1.67
CA MET A 63 0.26 8.52 -2.34
C MET A 63 1.23 9.62 -2.80
N THR A 64 1.45 9.69 -4.11
CA THR A 64 2.29 10.70 -4.76
C THR A 64 1.49 11.41 -5.84
N LYS A 65 2.10 12.36 -6.52
CA LYS A 65 1.50 13.00 -7.70
C LYS A 65 1.15 11.98 -8.81
N ASN A 66 1.83 10.83 -8.85
CA ASN A 66 1.57 9.80 -9.85
C ASN A 66 0.32 8.97 -9.52
N THR A 67 -0.03 8.88 -8.25
CA THR A 67 -1.12 8.02 -7.78
C THR A 67 -2.48 8.48 -8.29
N SER A 68 -2.66 9.79 -8.49
CA SER A 68 -3.92 10.36 -9.01
C SER A 68 -4.29 9.83 -10.40
N LYS A 69 -3.32 9.29 -11.13
CA LYS A 69 -3.53 8.72 -12.47
C LYS A 69 -3.66 7.20 -12.44
N SER A 70 -3.64 6.59 -11.27
CA SER A 70 -3.73 5.14 -11.13
C SER A 70 -5.18 4.70 -11.08
N TRP A 71 -5.50 3.65 -11.84
CA TRP A 71 -6.77 2.94 -11.72
C TRP A 71 -6.66 1.79 -10.71
N TRP A 72 -5.46 1.25 -10.55
CA TRP A 72 -5.24 0.03 -9.76
C TRP A 72 -5.20 0.32 -8.26
N VAL A 73 -4.54 1.40 -7.83
CA VAL A 73 -4.41 1.73 -6.41
C VAL A 73 -5.78 1.92 -5.74
N PRO A 74 -6.72 2.72 -6.30
CA PRO A 74 -8.05 2.83 -5.69
C PRO A 74 -8.80 1.50 -5.61
N PHE A 75 -8.62 0.62 -6.59
CA PHE A 75 -9.23 -0.71 -6.58
C PHE A 75 -8.69 -1.54 -5.41
N GLU A 76 -7.38 -1.54 -5.21
CA GLU A 76 -6.75 -2.24 -4.09
C GLU A 76 -7.24 -1.70 -2.74
N ILE A 77 -7.34 -0.38 -2.61
CA ILE A 77 -7.83 0.27 -1.39
C ILE A 77 -9.26 -0.16 -1.10
N GLY A 78 -10.12 -0.18 -2.10
CA GLY A 78 -11.51 -0.58 -1.94
C GLY A 78 -11.65 -2.03 -1.49
N MET A 79 -10.84 -2.93 -2.05
CA MET A 79 -10.83 -4.33 -1.66
C MET A 79 -10.33 -4.51 -0.23
N ALA A 80 -9.27 -3.79 0.14
CA ALA A 80 -8.72 -3.83 1.48
C ALA A 80 -9.73 -3.29 2.51
N ALA A 81 -10.42 -2.22 2.19
CA ALA A 81 -11.44 -1.63 3.06
C ALA A 81 -12.58 -2.61 3.32
N GLN A 82 -13.03 -3.33 2.29
CA GLN A 82 -14.07 -4.34 2.42
C GLN A 82 -13.65 -5.51 3.33
N LYS A 83 -12.35 -5.78 3.38
CA LYS A 83 -11.77 -6.81 4.25
C LYS A 83 -11.44 -6.29 5.66
N ASP A 84 -11.74 -5.04 5.95
CA ASP A 84 -11.42 -4.40 7.23
C ASP A 84 -9.92 -4.41 7.56
N LEU A 85 -9.07 -4.35 6.56
CA LEU A 85 -7.64 -4.16 6.79
C LEU A 85 -7.39 -2.78 7.39
N ARG A 86 -6.43 -2.70 8.31
CA ARG A 86 -5.96 -1.39 8.76
C ARG A 86 -5.33 -0.67 7.57
N THR A 87 -5.74 0.56 7.33
CA THR A 87 -5.30 1.35 6.19
C THR A 87 -4.52 2.56 6.67
N VAL A 88 -3.37 2.79 6.06
CA VAL A 88 -2.53 3.95 6.35
C VAL A 88 -1.96 4.49 5.05
N THR A 89 -1.86 5.80 4.94
CA THR A 89 -1.35 6.46 3.73
C THR A 89 0.01 7.10 4.01
N TYR A 90 1.00 6.76 3.18
CA TYR A 90 2.24 7.52 3.12
C TYR A 90 2.06 8.62 2.07
N LEU A 91 1.96 9.86 2.53
CA LEU A 91 1.61 11.01 1.69
C LEU A 91 2.85 11.84 1.36
N GLN A 92 3.18 11.90 0.08
CA GLN A 92 4.29 12.72 -0.40
C GLN A 92 4.00 14.21 -0.16
N ALA A 93 5.03 14.96 0.21
CA ALA A 93 4.91 16.41 0.43
C ALA A 93 4.33 17.11 -0.80
N GLY A 94 3.40 18.04 -0.60
CA GLY A 94 2.80 18.83 -1.65
C GLY A 94 1.70 18.11 -2.44
N VAL A 95 1.33 16.90 -2.04
CA VAL A 95 0.27 16.13 -2.71
C VAL A 95 -1.01 16.19 -1.88
N ASP A 96 -2.13 16.46 -2.55
CA ASP A 96 -3.43 16.48 -1.90
C ASP A 96 -3.92 15.05 -1.65
N LEU A 97 -4.43 14.82 -0.46
CA LEU A 97 -5.01 13.54 -0.09
C LEU A 97 -6.44 13.46 -0.65
N PRO A 98 -6.78 12.39 -1.41
CA PRO A 98 -8.18 12.19 -1.81
C PRO A 98 -9.10 12.07 -0.60
N GLU A 99 -10.32 12.58 -0.72
CA GLU A 99 -11.27 12.63 0.38
C GLU A 99 -11.53 11.26 1.02
N TYR A 100 -11.61 10.20 0.20
CA TYR A 100 -11.91 8.88 0.72
C TYR A 100 -10.79 8.30 1.59
N LEU A 101 -9.57 8.84 1.51
CA LEU A 101 -8.45 8.43 2.38
C LEU A 101 -8.41 9.23 3.69
N ASP A 102 -9.21 10.27 3.82
CA ASP A 102 -9.27 11.09 5.03
C ASP A 102 -9.71 10.29 6.26
N TYR A 103 -10.43 9.21 6.05
CA TYR A 103 -10.91 8.33 7.11
C TYR A 103 -9.78 7.66 7.90
N TRP A 104 -8.63 7.44 7.27
CA TRP A 104 -7.52 6.69 7.84
C TRP A 104 -6.29 7.60 8.10
N PRO A 105 -5.35 7.16 8.98
CA PRO A 105 -4.15 7.92 9.27
C PRO A 105 -3.29 8.18 8.04
N ARG A 106 -2.57 9.30 8.08
CA ARG A 106 -1.59 9.65 7.05
C ARG A 106 -0.22 9.85 7.68
N LEU A 107 0.81 9.40 6.98
CA LEU A 107 2.20 9.47 7.41
C LEU A 107 2.97 10.29 6.37
N LYS A 108 3.92 11.11 6.82
CA LYS A 108 4.65 12.02 5.92
C LYS A 108 6.12 11.66 5.79
N LYS A 109 6.65 10.83 6.68
CA LYS A 109 8.06 10.45 6.72
C LYS A 109 8.20 8.96 6.97
N ILE A 110 9.36 8.41 6.57
CA ILE A 110 9.67 6.99 6.84
C ILE A 110 9.64 6.72 8.35
N ASP A 111 10.12 7.64 9.16
CA ASP A 111 10.09 7.48 10.61
C ASP A 111 8.67 7.36 11.17
N ASP A 112 7.71 8.01 10.55
CA ASP A 112 6.30 7.89 10.93
C ASP A 112 5.78 6.47 10.67
N ILE A 113 6.27 5.81 9.63
CA ILE A 113 5.93 4.40 9.34
C ILE A 113 6.42 3.53 10.49
N LYS A 114 7.63 3.76 10.96
CA LYS A 114 8.19 3.00 12.09
C LYS A 114 7.32 3.16 13.33
N LYS A 115 6.91 4.38 13.63
CA LYS A 115 6.02 4.65 14.78
C LYS A 115 4.67 3.96 14.63
N TYR A 116 4.10 3.94 13.42
CA TYR A 116 2.86 3.23 13.14
C TYR A 116 3.02 1.73 13.40
N ILE A 117 4.11 1.15 12.91
CA ILE A 117 4.39 -0.27 13.09
C ILE A 117 4.51 -0.60 14.59
N GLU A 118 5.26 0.20 15.34
CA GLU A 118 5.44 0.00 16.78
C GLU A 118 4.11 0.06 17.54
N ALA A 119 3.20 0.92 17.09
CA ALA A 119 1.89 1.08 17.72
C ALA A 119 0.92 -0.07 17.43
N HIS A 120 1.08 -0.78 16.30
CA HIS A 120 0.10 -1.77 15.82
C HIS A 120 0.62 -3.20 15.74
N ASN A 121 1.91 -3.40 15.87
CA ASN A 121 2.50 -4.75 15.84
C ASN A 121 2.64 -5.29 17.24
N TYR A 122 1.70 -6.11 17.63
CA TYR A 122 1.71 -6.76 18.93
C TYR A 122 2.39 -8.11 18.89
#